data_ceb7e130318cd21e27b953c17ab70444
#
_entry.id   ceb7e130318cd21e27b953c17ab70444
#
_cell.length_a   1.000
_cell.length_b   1.000
_cell.length_c   1.000
_cell.angle_alpha   90.00
_cell.angle_beta   90.00
_cell.angle_gamma   90.00
#
_symmetry.space_group_name_H-M   'P 1'
#
loop_
_entity.id
_entity.type
_entity.pdbx_description
1 polymer ?
#
loop_
_entity_poly.entity_id
_entity_poly.type
_entity_poly.pdbx_seq_one_letter_code
_entity_poly.pdbx_strand_id
1 'polypeptide(L)'
;MSKNPFLKYQNDTDLVKSTNNEFFCQYLKFVVFIKGWFLSSFPLYLFTMTLNELCNYFNSFLHIEDFLADPSDNGLQVQNSNPDTKQIKKVAFAVDACQESIDKAVAINADVLFVHHGLYWGHSVPLVNNHYNRIASLIKNDIALYACHIPLDASKIVGNNYGLAFRLELENLEGFGEWRGMDIGVKGRFKNPLSLEDVCKKLFKSGENPNVILNFGKEKIQSVAIISGGAGDELAQAISENVDLYITGELGHEQYHLAKENKISVIAGGHYNTETVGVSLVMEKLIKETDVDGVFIDAPTNM
;
A
#
# COMPACT_ATOMS: atom_id res chain seq x y z
N MET A 1 -0.82 -39.46 58.41
CA MET A 1 0.57 -39.12 58.19
C MET A 1 0.78 -39.06 56.70
N SER A 2 0.87 -37.91 56.15
CA SER A 2 1.68 -37.50 54.98
C SER A 2 1.10 -36.19 54.46
N LYS A 3 1.97 -35.20 54.40
CA LYS A 3 1.67 -33.81 54.11
C LYS A 3 1.65 -33.64 52.59
N ASN A 4 0.62 -32.92 52.11
CA ASN A 4 0.55 -32.42 50.75
C ASN A 4 0.82 -30.91 50.78
N PRO A 5 1.79 -30.34 50.03
CA PRO A 5 1.97 -28.89 50.01
C PRO A 5 1.16 -28.26 48.89
N PHE A 6 0.37 -27.28 49.25
CA PHE A 6 -0.37 -26.39 48.37
C PHE A 6 0.55 -25.55 47.51
N LEU A 7 0.36 -25.60 46.18
CA LEU A 7 0.84 -24.61 45.26
C LEU A 7 -0.16 -23.46 45.20
N LYS A 8 0.31 -22.28 45.57
CA LYS A 8 -0.39 -21.01 45.41
C LYS A 8 -0.45 -20.64 43.93
N TYR A 9 -1.64 -20.46 43.40
CA TYR A 9 -1.83 -19.69 42.15
C TYR A 9 -1.77 -18.21 42.47
N GLN A 10 -0.78 -17.53 41.92
CA GLN A 10 -0.73 -16.09 41.81
C GLN A 10 -1.34 -15.70 40.45
N ASN A 11 -2.36 -14.85 40.49
CA ASN A 11 -2.98 -14.27 39.31
C ASN A 11 -2.01 -13.27 38.70
N ASP A 12 -1.44 -13.58 37.53
CA ASP A 12 -0.79 -12.63 36.67
C ASP A 12 -1.73 -12.26 35.52
N THR A 13 -2.33 -11.08 35.63
CA THR A 13 -3.21 -10.45 34.65
C THR A 13 -2.42 -9.63 33.60
N ASP A 14 -1.15 -9.94 33.36
CA ASP A 14 -0.28 -9.21 32.42
C ASP A 14 0.18 -10.01 31.19
N LEU A 15 -0.50 -11.11 30.86
CA LEU A 15 -0.09 -12.00 29.75
C LEU A 15 -1.07 -12.01 28.56
N VAL A 16 -1.78 -10.91 28.29
CA VAL A 16 -2.64 -10.77 27.09
C VAL A 16 -2.35 -9.47 26.38
N LYS A 17 -1.09 -9.24 26.01
CA LYS A 17 -0.69 -8.17 25.07
C LYS A 17 0.60 -8.48 24.31
N SER A 18 0.82 -9.70 23.81
CA SER A 18 1.96 -9.95 22.90
C SER A 18 1.85 -11.25 22.08
N THR A 19 0.68 -11.66 21.63
CA THR A 19 0.54 -12.97 20.99
C THR A 19 0.13 -12.94 19.53
N ASN A 20 0.43 -11.89 18.76
CA ASN A 20 0.19 -11.94 17.30
C ASN A 20 1.42 -11.71 16.42
N ASN A 21 2.62 -11.47 16.98
CA ASN A 21 3.83 -11.33 16.16
C ASN A 21 4.94 -12.37 16.45
N GLU A 22 4.77 -13.28 17.37
CA GLU A 22 5.81 -14.26 17.71
C GLU A 22 5.64 -15.64 17.06
N PHE A 23 4.46 -15.95 16.52
CA PHE A 23 4.27 -17.26 15.88
C PHE A 23 5.00 -17.40 14.55
N PHE A 24 5.31 -16.33 13.85
CA PHE A 24 6.05 -16.36 12.59
C PHE A 24 7.59 -16.34 12.75
N CYS A 25 8.09 -15.91 13.90
CA CYS A 25 9.54 -15.75 14.11
C CYS A 25 10.22 -16.89 14.88
N GLN A 26 9.47 -17.82 15.48
CA GLN A 26 10.04 -18.90 16.31
C GLN A 26 10.48 -20.17 15.57
N TYR A 27 10.18 -20.30 14.27
CA TYR A 27 10.67 -21.46 13.50
C TYR A 27 12.07 -21.30 12.92
N LEU A 28 12.72 -20.16 13.10
CA LEU A 28 13.99 -19.84 12.40
C LEU A 28 15.28 -20.09 13.20
N LYS A 29 15.26 -20.60 14.44
CA LYS A 29 16.50 -20.92 15.18
C LYS A 29 16.35 -22.11 16.12
N PHE A 30 16.25 -23.33 15.58
CA PHE A 30 16.68 -24.51 16.30
C PHE A 30 17.89 -25.13 15.62
N VAL A 31 19.08 -24.62 15.92
CA VAL A 31 20.33 -25.35 15.67
C VAL A 31 20.54 -26.25 16.90
N VAL A 32 20.18 -27.51 16.78
CA VAL A 32 20.52 -28.52 17.81
C VAL A 32 21.89 -29.06 17.48
N PHE A 33 22.90 -28.72 18.30
CA PHE A 33 24.18 -29.37 18.33
C PHE A 33 24.06 -30.71 19.03
N ILE A 34 24.04 -31.82 18.29
CA ILE A 34 24.25 -33.15 18.82
C ILE A 34 25.48 -33.75 18.15
N LYS A 35 26.57 -33.84 18.94
CA LYS A 35 27.78 -34.67 18.67
C LYS A 35 28.24 -34.75 17.20
N GLY A 36 28.88 -33.69 16.72
CA GLY A 36 29.94 -33.84 15.69
C GLY A 36 29.54 -34.31 14.29
N TRP A 37 28.27 -34.39 13.91
CA TRP A 37 27.82 -34.74 12.56
C TRP A 37 27.09 -33.59 11.92
N PHE A 38 27.66 -33.06 10.85
CA PHE A 38 27.01 -32.14 9.94
C PHE A 38 25.93 -32.92 9.17
N LEU A 39 24.66 -32.78 9.52
CA LEU A 39 23.54 -33.12 8.63
C LEU A 39 23.20 -31.89 7.79
N SER A 40 23.91 -31.73 6.67
CA SER A 40 23.55 -30.79 5.62
C SER A 40 22.47 -31.42 4.75
N SER A 41 21.23 -31.32 5.17
CA SER A 41 20.04 -31.33 4.30
C SER A 41 18.76 -31.23 5.15
N PHE A 42 18.53 -30.08 5.79
CA PHE A 42 17.14 -29.70 5.97
C PHE A 42 16.73 -29.11 4.63
N PRO A 43 15.63 -29.57 4.02
CA PRO A 43 15.05 -28.87 2.90
C PRO A 43 14.76 -27.45 3.41
N LEU A 44 15.31 -26.43 2.76
CA LEU A 44 14.76 -25.10 2.83
C LEU A 44 13.28 -25.30 2.49
N TYR A 45 12.40 -25.22 3.46
CA TYR A 45 10.99 -25.11 3.17
C TYR A 45 10.83 -23.76 2.48
N LEU A 46 10.85 -23.78 1.16
CA LEU A 46 10.40 -22.70 0.31
C LEU A 46 8.97 -22.41 0.77
N PHE A 47 8.76 -21.27 1.41
CA PHE A 47 7.42 -20.79 1.78
C PHE A 47 6.70 -20.33 0.51
N THR A 48 6.32 -21.30 -0.31
CA THR A 48 5.40 -21.05 -1.42
C THR A 48 4.01 -20.92 -0.85
N MET A 49 3.27 -19.91 -1.28
CA MET A 49 1.90 -19.62 -0.84
C MET A 49 0.91 -20.02 -1.91
N THR A 50 -0.24 -20.55 -1.50
CA THR A 50 -1.44 -20.64 -2.35
C THR A 50 -2.06 -19.26 -2.51
N LEU A 51 -3.02 -19.11 -3.44
CA LEU A 51 -3.70 -17.82 -3.62
C LEU A 51 -4.44 -17.37 -2.34
N ASN A 52 -5.11 -18.29 -1.66
CA ASN A 52 -5.83 -17.96 -0.43
C ASN A 52 -4.88 -17.57 0.71
N GLU A 53 -3.73 -18.21 0.82
CA GLU A 53 -2.69 -17.82 1.78
C GLU A 53 -2.10 -16.45 1.45
N LEU A 54 -1.86 -16.15 0.17
CA LEU A 54 -1.39 -14.84 -0.28
C LEU A 54 -2.42 -13.73 -0.01
N CYS A 55 -3.71 -13.98 -0.27
CA CYS A 55 -4.78 -13.02 0.06
C CYS A 55 -4.83 -12.76 1.57
N ASN A 56 -4.73 -13.80 2.39
CA ASN A 56 -4.68 -13.65 3.85
C ASN A 56 -3.45 -12.86 4.29
N TYR A 57 -2.29 -13.08 3.64
CA TYR A 57 -1.08 -12.30 3.88
C TYR A 57 -1.31 -10.81 3.59
N PHE A 58 -1.86 -10.45 2.43
CA PHE A 58 -2.18 -9.06 2.11
C PHE A 58 -3.19 -8.45 3.08
N ASN A 59 -4.27 -9.14 3.39
CA ASN A 59 -5.30 -8.68 4.31
C ASN A 59 -4.73 -8.42 5.72
N SER A 60 -3.73 -9.20 6.16
CA SER A 60 -3.15 -9.11 7.51
C SER A 60 -2.50 -7.77 7.84
N PHE A 61 -2.10 -6.98 6.83
CA PHE A 61 -1.47 -5.67 7.04
C PHE A 61 -2.13 -4.52 6.27
N LEU A 62 -3.01 -4.82 5.29
CA LEU A 62 -3.78 -3.80 4.57
C LEU A 62 -5.10 -3.48 5.28
N HIS A 63 -5.61 -4.40 6.11
CA HIS A 63 -6.83 -4.21 6.91
C HIS A 63 -8.03 -3.75 6.08
N ILE A 64 -8.25 -4.41 4.92
CA ILE A 64 -9.28 -3.99 3.95
C ILE A 64 -10.70 -3.96 4.55
N GLU A 65 -10.93 -4.75 5.60
CA GLU A 65 -12.19 -4.81 6.36
C GLU A 65 -12.53 -3.54 7.13
N ASP A 66 -11.54 -2.68 7.40
CA ASP A 66 -11.75 -1.42 8.12
C ASP A 66 -12.28 -0.30 7.20
N PHE A 67 -12.28 -0.53 5.87
CA PHE A 67 -12.60 0.47 4.85
C PHE A 67 -13.89 0.17 4.07
N LEU A 68 -14.95 -0.21 4.75
CA LEU A 68 -16.23 -0.59 4.14
C LEU A 68 -16.94 0.55 3.39
N ALA A 69 -16.56 1.80 3.61
CA ALA A 69 -17.10 2.96 2.90
C ALA A 69 -16.40 3.23 1.55
N ASP A 70 -15.29 2.52 1.27
CA ASP A 70 -14.62 2.55 -0.03
C ASP A 70 -15.53 1.92 -1.10
N PRO A 71 -15.80 2.59 -2.23
CA PRO A 71 -16.57 2.01 -3.32
C PRO A 71 -15.81 0.93 -4.09
N SER A 72 -14.50 0.81 -3.91
CA SER A 72 -13.71 -0.27 -4.52
C SER A 72 -14.02 -1.60 -3.83
N ASP A 73 -14.23 -2.66 -4.63
CA ASP A 73 -14.31 -4.02 -4.10
C ASP A 73 -12.88 -4.50 -3.77
N ASN A 74 -12.37 -4.09 -2.59
CA ASN A 74 -11.02 -4.43 -2.14
C ASN A 74 -10.88 -5.93 -1.89
N GLY A 75 -9.71 -6.49 -2.22
CA GLY A 75 -9.40 -7.90 -2.07
C GLY A 75 -9.35 -8.66 -3.40
N LEU A 76 -9.64 -9.96 -3.35
CA LEU A 76 -9.60 -10.83 -4.53
C LEU A 76 -10.79 -10.55 -5.45
N GLN A 77 -10.51 -10.07 -6.67
CA GLN A 77 -11.52 -9.74 -7.68
C GLN A 77 -11.66 -10.81 -8.77
N VAL A 78 -10.57 -11.49 -9.11
CA VAL A 78 -10.56 -12.64 -10.06
C VAL A 78 -9.64 -13.71 -9.45
N GLN A 79 -10.18 -14.92 -9.25
CA GLN A 79 -9.36 -16.03 -8.73
C GLN A 79 -8.68 -16.82 -9.85
N ASN A 80 -7.62 -17.54 -9.51
CA ASN A 80 -7.06 -18.58 -10.39
C ASN A 80 -7.89 -19.87 -10.34
N SER A 81 -7.55 -20.84 -11.18
CA SER A 81 -8.31 -22.12 -11.29
C SER A 81 -8.21 -22.99 -10.04
N ASN A 82 -7.20 -22.84 -9.20
CA ASN A 82 -6.94 -23.69 -8.03
C ASN A 82 -6.42 -22.88 -6.82
N PRO A 83 -7.26 -22.04 -6.20
CA PRO A 83 -6.84 -21.07 -5.20
C PRO A 83 -6.26 -21.69 -3.92
N ASP A 84 -6.62 -22.94 -3.59
CA ASP A 84 -6.18 -23.65 -2.39
C ASP A 84 -4.92 -24.49 -2.60
N THR A 85 -4.51 -24.76 -3.85
CA THR A 85 -3.47 -25.76 -4.11
C THR A 85 -2.40 -25.30 -5.08
N LYS A 86 -2.71 -24.40 -6.05
CA LYS A 86 -1.71 -23.83 -6.95
C LYS A 86 -0.77 -22.92 -6.17
N GLN A 87 0.53 -23.23 -6.24
CA GLN A 87 1.55 -22.42 -5.60
C GLN A 87 1.81 -21.15 -6.40
N ILE A 88 1.77 -20.01 -5.73
CA ILE A 88 2.10 -18.70 -6.29
C ILE A 88 3.61 -18.52 -6.27
N LYS A 89 4.18 -18.23 -7.42
CA LYS A 89 5.62 -18.01 -7.58
C LYS A 89 5.96 -16.57 -7.92
N LYS A 90 5.06 -15.89 -8.62
CA LYS A 90 5.29 -14.53 -9.11
C LYS A 90 4.05 -13.67 -9.01
N VAL A 91 4.19 -12.49 -8.41
CA VAL A 91 3.17 -11.46 -8.35
C VAL A 91 3.63 -10.24 -9.17
N ALA A 92 2.80 -9.81 -10.10
CA ALA A 92 2.93 -8.53 -10.79
C ALA A 92 2.25 -7.43 -9.97
N PHE A 93 2.85 -6.26 -9.88
CA PHE A 93 2.33 -5.10 -9.16
C PHE A 93 2.15 -3.93 -10.11
N ALA A 94 0.96 -3.34 -10.17
CA ALA A 94 0.66 -2.18 -11.00
C ALA A 94 -0.29 -1.22 -10.26
N VAL A 95 -0.41 0.03 -10.74
CA VAL A 95 -1.42 0.95 -10.22
C VAL A 95 -2.79 0.53 -10.71
N ASP A 96 -2.97 0.28 -12.02
CA ASP A 96 -4.27 0.09 -12.65
C ASP A 96 -4.46 -1.32 -13.19
N ALA A 97 -5.68 -1.88 -13.02
CA ALA A 97 -6.14 -3.07 -13.74
C ALA A 97 -6.61 -2.69 -15.16
N CYS A 98 -5.68 -2.27 -16.01
CA CYS A 98 -5.95 -1.97 -17.41
C CYS A 98 -5.49 -3.12 -18.33
N GLN A 99 -5.86 -3.09 -19.61
CA GLN A 99 -5.42 -4.14 -20.54
C GLN A 99 -3.90 -4.21 -20.65
N GLU A 100 -3.23 -3.05 -20.66
CA GLU A 100 -1.76 -2.99 -20.76
C GLU A 100 -1.07 -3.67 -19.57
N SER A 101 -1.50 -3.39 -18.33
CA SER A 101 -0.93 -4.03 -17.16
C SER A 101 -1.19 -5.54 -17.13
N ILE A 102 -2.38 -5.98 -17.58
CA ILE A 102 -2.73 -7.40 -17.70
C ILE A 102 -1.86 -8.08 -18.76
N ASP A 103 -1.68 -7.48 -19.94
CA ASP A 103 -0.87 -8.06 -21.01
C ASP A 103 0.61 -8.16 -20.58
N LYS A 104 1.13 -7.17 -19.87
CA LYS A 104 2.47 -7.23 -19.27
C LYS A 104 2.59 -8.31 -18.21
N ALA A 105 1.57 -8.50 -17.36
CA ALA A 105 1.54 -9.58 -16.37
C ALA A 105 1.55 -10.97 -17.05
N VAL A 106 0.79 -11.13 -18.15
CA VAL A 106 0.81 -12.35 -18.98
C VAL A 106 2.21 -12.58 -19.56
N ALA A 107 2.85 -11.55 -20.11
CA ALA A 107 4.16 -11.66 -20.75
C ALA A 107 5.28 -12.13 -19.80
N ILE A 108 5.17 -11.82 -18.50
CA ILE A 108 6.12 -12.25 -17.47
C ILE A 108 5.72 -13.55 -16.77
N ASN A 109 4.61 -14.18 -17.18
CA ASN A 109 4.02 -15.36 -16.54
C ASN A 109 3.74 -15.13 -15.05
N ALA A 110 3.10 -14.04 -14.70
CA ALA A 110 2.66 -13.78 -13.33
C ALA A 110 1.52 -14.73 -12.94
N ASP A 111 1.49 -15.16 -11.68
CA ASP A 111 0.37 -15.95 -11.13
C ASP A 111 -0.74 -15.03 -10.58
N VAL A 112 -0.35 -13.82 -10.14
CA VAL A 112 -1.26 -12.82 -9.56
C VAL A 112 -0.86 -11.45 -10.09
N LEU A 113 -1.88 -10.61 -10.35
CA LEU A 113 -1.74 -9.17 -10.54
C LEU A 113 -2.32 -8.45 -9.33
N PHE A 114 -1.47 -7.78 -8.55
CA PHE A 114 -1.86 -6.87 -7.48
C PHE A 114 -1.98 -5.48 -8.04
N VAL A 115 -3.10 -4.79 -7.78
CA VAL A 115 -3.33 -3.41 -8.26
C VAL A 115 -3.87 -2.51 -7.17
N HIS A 116 -3.70 -1.19 -7.35
CA HIS A 116 -4.39 -0.19 -6.58
C HIS A 116 -5.83 -0.01 -7.10
N HIS A 117 -6.01 0.26 -8.37
CA HIS A 117 -7.30 0.40 -9.02
C HIS A 117 -7.75 -0.91 -9.67
N GLY A 118 -8.73 -1.57 -9.05
CA GLY A 118 -9.31 -2.81 -9.56
C GLY A 118 -10.34 -2.62 -10.66
N LEU A 119 -11.04 -3.71 -10.98
CA LEU A 119 -12.07 -3.75 -12.02
C LEU A 119 -13.49 -3.49 -11.49
N TYR A 120 -13.71 -3.58 -10.18
CA TYR A 120 -15.03 -3.50 -9.56
C TYR A 120 -15.10 -2.39 -8.51
N TRP A 121 -16.17 -1.59 -8.59
CA TRP A 121 -16.35 -0.34 -7.84
C TRP A 121 -17.75 -0.25 -7.21
N GLY A 122 -18.17 -1.29 -6.49
CA GLY A 122 -19.42 -1.32 -5.75
C GLY A 122 -20.70 -1.35 -6.59
N HIS A 123 -20.61 -1.62 -7.89
CA HIS A 123 -21.75 -1.77 -8.77
C HIS A 123 -21.52 -2.86 -9.84
N SER A 124 -22.60 -3.42 -10.34
CA SER A 124 -22.52 -4.44 -11.38
C SER A 124 -22.00 -3.87 -12.68
N VAL A 125 -21.00 -4.49 -13.27
CA VAL A 125 -20.44 -4.15 -14.58
C VAL A 125 -20.71 -5.30 -15.53
N PRO A 126 -21.43 -5.06 -16.66
CA PRO A 126 -21.64 -6.10 -17.66
C PRO A 126 -20.33 -6.61 -18.25
N LEU A 127 -20.22 -7.93 -18.42
CA LEU A 127 -19.01 -8.57 -18.96
C LEU A 127 -19.01 -8.50 -20.50
N VAL A 128 -18.78 -7.27 -21.02
CA VAL A 128 -18.76 -6.97 -22.46
C VAL A 128 -17.59 -6.02 -22.79
N ASN A 129 -17.23 -5.95 -24.05
CA ASN A 129 -16.21 -5.01 -24.58
C ASN A 129 -14.87 -5.07 -23.79
N ASN A 130 -14.36 -3.94 -23.34
CA ASN A 130 -13.07 -3.86 -22.62
C ASN A 130 -13.08 -4.64 -21.31
N HIS A 131 -14.19 -4.62 -20.58
CA HIS A 131 -14.32 -5.38 -19.33
C HIS A 131 -14.23 -6.90 -19.60
N TYR A 132 -14.91 -7.39 -20.66
CA TYR A 132 -14.77 -8.78 -21.11
C TYR A 132 -13.32 -9.12 -21.49
N ASN A 133 -12.65 -8.26 -22.27
CA ASN A 133 -11.29 -8.51 -22.71
C ASN A 133 -10.32 -8.67 -21.55
N ARG A 134 -10.40 -7.77 -20.56
CA ARG A 134 -9.57 -7.81 -19.35
C ARG A 134 -9.76 -9.08 -18.55
N ILE A 135 -11.01 -9.42 -18.23
CA ILE A 135 -11.34 -10.62 -17.44
C ILE A 135 -11.01 -11.90 -18.22
N ALA A 136 -11.32 -11.95 -19.52
CA ALA A 136 -10.99 -13.10 -20.36
C ALA A 136 -9.48 -13.33 -20.45
N SER A 137 -8.67 -12.26 -20.50
CA SER A 137 -7.21 -12.37 -20.50
C SER A 137 -6.71 -12.96 -19.18
N LEU A 138 -7.19 -12.48 -18.03
CA LEU A 138 -6.85 -13.03 -16.72
C LEU A 138 -7.21 -14.51 -16.60
N ILE A 139 -8.47 -14.89 -16.91
CA ILE A 139 -8.96 -16.27 -16.79
C ILE A 139 -8.20 -17.21 -17.73
N LYS A 140 -7.98 -16.82 -19.00
CA LYS A 140 -7.28 -17.68 -19.98
C LYS A 140 -5.83 -17.96 -19.62
N ASN A 141 -5.18 -17.03 -18.92
CA ASN A 141 -3.78 -17.17 -18.49
C ASN A 141 -3.66 -17.59 -17.01
N ASP A 142 -4.79 -17.92 -16.38
CA ASP A 142 -4.85 -18.37 -14.98
C ASP A 142 -4.17 -17.40 -13.98
N ILE A 143 -4.35 -16.11 -14.23
CA ILE A 143 -3.82 -15.00 -13.39
C ILE A 143 -4.93 -14.51 -12.47
N ALA A 144 -4.69 -14.52 -11.16
CA ALA A 144 -5.59 -13.90 -10.19
C ALA A 144 -5.42 -12.38 -10.17
N LEU A 145 -6.50 -11.65 -9.84
CA LEU A 145 -6.47 -10.19 -9.63
C LEU A 145 -6.83 -9.87 -8.18
N TYR A 146 -5.94 -9.17 -7.49
CA TYR A 146 -6.16 -8.61 -6.17
C TYR A 146 -6.07 -7.08 -6.24
N ALA A 147 -7.07 -6.38 -5.71
CA ALA A 147 -7.13 -4.92 -5.70
C ALA A 147 -7.13 -4.37 -4.27
N CYS A 148 -6.48 -3.22 -4.06
CA CYS A 148 -6.49 -2.53 -2.77
C CYS A 148 -6.39 -1.02 -3.00
N HIS A 149 -7.51 -0.31 -2.81
CA HIS A 149 -7.66 1.12 -3.06
C HIS A 149 -7.40 1.93 -1.77
N ILE A 150 -8.39 2.53 -1.16
CA ILE A 150 -8.23 3.36 0.06
C ILE A 150 -7.45 2.66 1.20
N PRO A 151 -7.60 1.35 1.46
CA PRO A 151 -6.77 0.71 2.47
C PRO A 151 -5.27 0.81 2.18
N LEU A 152 -4.87 0.81 0.89
CA LEU A 152 -3.47 1.02 0.50
C LEU A 152 -3.06 2.48 0.68
N ASP A 153 -3.91 3.46 0.37
CA ASP A 153 -3.60 4.88 0.60
C ASP A 153 -3.34 5.19 2.08
N ALA A 154 -4.20 4.68 2.94
CA ALA A 154 -4.18 4.93 4.38
C ALA A 154 -3.18 4.07 5.17
N SER A 155 -2.61 3.03 4.56
CA SER A 155 -1.70 2.12 5.27
C SER A 155 -0.47 2.85 5.80
N LYS A 156 -0.24 2.75 7.12
CA LYS A 156 0.92 3.35 7.79
C LYS A 156 2.24 2.64 7.50
N ILE A 157 2.19 1.45 6.90
CA ILE A 157 3.36 0.60 6.68
C ILE A 157 3.79 0.64 5.21
N VAL A 158 2.84 0.50 4.29
CA VAL A 158 3.09 0.36 2.85
C VAL A 158 2.24 1.33 2.02
N GLY A 159 1.59 2.31 2.66
CA GLY A 159 0.63 3.20 2.00
C GLY A 159 1.26 4.19 1.03
N ASN A 160 0.46 4.62 0.05
CA ASN A 160 0.86 5.69 -0.86
C ASN A 160 1.21 6.96 -0.07
N ASN A 161 0.34 7.42 0.80
CA ASN A 161 0.50 8.66 1.54
C ASN A 161 1.65 8.62 2.55
N TYR A 162 1.72 7.56 3.35
CA TYR A 162 2.83 7.39 4.30
C TYR A 162 4.15 7.12 3.59
N GLY A 163 4.16 6.42 2.46
CA GLY A 163 5.34 6.22 1.63
C GLY A 163 5.90 7.53 1.08
N LEU A 164 5.03 8.43 0.61
CA LEU A 164 5.42 9.79 0.19
C LEU A 164 5.95 10.60 1.38
N ALA A 165 5.31 10.51 2.57
CA ALA A 165 5.79 11.17 3.79
C ALA A 165 7.17 10.67 4.23
N PHE A 166 7.43 9.36 4.15
CA PHE A 166 8.74 8.77 4.43
C PHE A 166 9.79 9.20 3.40
N ARG A 167 9.44 9.26 2.12
CA ARG A 167 10.31 9.78 1.05
C ARG A 167 10.74 11.22 1.32
N LEU A 168 9.83 12.03 1.86
CA LEU A 168 10.07 13.41 2.26
C LEU A 168 10.79 13.52 3.61
N GLU A 169 10.94 12.44 4.37
CA GLU A 169 11.51 12.44 5.73
C GLU A 169 10.71 13.31 6.70
N LEU A 170 9.39 13.27 6.62
CA LEU A 170 8.53 14.00 7.56
C LEU A 170 8.53 13.31 8.93
N GLU A 171 8.51 14.13 9.97
CA GLU A 171 8.41 13.71 11.37
C GLU A 171 7.00 14.04 11.91
N ASN A 172 6.63 13.45 13.05
CA ASN A 172 5.35 13.67 13.74
C ASN A 172 4.14 13.41 12.83
N LEU A 173 4.12 12.23 12.21
CA LEU A 173 3.07 11.84 11.28
C LEU A 173 1.75 11.59 12.02
N GLU A 174 0.66 12.21 11.53
CA GLU A 174 -0.71 12.08 12.02
C GLU A 174 -1.63 11.81 10.83
N GLY A 175 -2.78 11.13 11.07
CA GLY A 175 -3.83 10.98 10.06
C GLY A 175 -4.34 12.34 9.59
N PHE A 176 -4.74 12.41 8.32
CA PHE A 176 -5.25 13.62 7.67
C PHE A 176 -6.22 13.25 6.56
N GLY A 177 -7.07 14.19 6.19
CA GLY A 177 -7.98 14.03 5.05
C GLY A 177 -9.12 13.08 5.41
N GLU A 178 -10.01 13.53 6.32
CA GLU A 178 -11.20 12.78 6.67
C GLU A 178 -12.09 12.61 5.44
N TRP A 179 -12.32 11.35 5.06
CA TRP A 179 -13.19 10.97 3.97
C TRP A 179 -14.12 9.84 4.44
N ARG A 180 -15.43 10.12 4.48
CA ARG A 180 -16.44 9.16 4.93
C ARG A 180 -16.16 8.55 6.31
N GLY A 181 -15.65 9.36 7.23
CA GLY A 181 -15.31 8.94 8.59
C GLY A 181 -13.95 8.26 8.75
N MET A 182 -13.09 8.29 7.73
CA MET A 182 -11.76 7.69 7.73
C MET A 182 -10.70 8.73 7.36
N ASP A 183 -9.56 8.72 8.05
CA ASP A 183 -8.39 9.48 7.62
C ASP A 183 -7.67 8.69 6.51
N ILE A 184 -7.74 9.18 5.28
CA ILE A 184 -7.16 8.50 4.12
C ILE A 184 -5.73 8.96 3.79
N GLY A 185 -5.32 10.12 4.27
CA GLY A 185 -4.01 10.74 4.05
C GLY A 185 -3.16 10.84 5.29
N VAL A 186 -2.11 11.64 5.21
CA VAL A 186 -1.16 11.90 6.29
C VAL A 186 -0.72 13.35 6.31
N LYS A 187 -0.50 13.92 7.49
CA LYS A 187 0.21 15.18 7.67
C LYS A 187 1.44 14.98 8.55
N GLY A 188 2.44 15.85 8.38
CA GLY A 188 3.66 15.80 9.16
C GLY A 188 4.47 17.09 9.01
N ARG A 189 5.69 17.08 9.53
CA ARG A 189 6.53 18.26 9.52
C ARG A 189 7.97 17.92 9.14
N PHE A 190 8.61 18.82 8.38
CA PHE A 190 10.06 18.76 8.22
C PHE A 190 10.75 19.15 9.53
N LYS A 191 11.83 18.47 9.88
CA LYS A 191 12.69 18.86 11.00
C LYS A 191 13.25 20.27 10.80
N ASN A 192 13.72 20.56 9.59
CA ASN A 192 14.18 21.87 9.15
C ASN A 192 13.33 22.31 7.95
N PRO A 193 12.80 23.55 7.93
CA PRO A 193 11.99 24.03 6.83
C PRO A 193 12.73 24.00 5.49
N LEU A 194 12.10 23.51 4.43
CA LEU A 194 12.64 23.39 3.08
C LEU A 194 12.01 24.41 2.13
N SER A 195 12.69 24.73 1.03
CA SER A 195 12.08 25.44 -0.10
C SER A 195 11.15 24.49 -0.86
N LEU A 196 10.16 25.03 -1.58
CA LEU A 196 9.26 24.23 -2.42
C LEU A 196 10.05 23.45 -3.48
N GLU A 197 11.11 24.06 -4.04
CA GLU A 197 12.01 23.39 -4.99
C GLU A 197 12.72 22.17 -4.37
N ASP A 198 13.21 22.27 -3.13
CA ASP A 198 13.87 21.17 -2.45
C ASP A 198 12.87 20.05 -2.10
N VAL A 199 11.62 20.41 -1.77
CA VAL A 199 10.55 19.42 -1.60
C VAL A 199 10.28 18.67 -2.91
N CYS A 200 10.15 19.36 -4.05
CA CYS A 200 9.99 18.74 -5.35
C CYS A 200 11.14 17.77 -5.69
N LYS A 201 12.40 18.18 -5.45
CA LYS A 201 13.57 17.31 -5.67
C LYS A 201 13.56 16.05 -4.81
N LYS A 202 13.06 16.14 -3.57
CA LYS A 202 12.91 14.96 -2.70
C LYS A 202 11.77 14.04 -3.16
N LEU A 203 10.67 14.61 -3.62
CA LEU A 203 9.46 13.88 -4.02
C LEU A 203 9.68 13.12 -5.35
N PHE A 204 10.32 13.76 -6.33
CA PHE A 204 10.51 13.27 -7.70
C PHE A 204 11.98 12.90 -7.99
N LYS A 205 12.48 11.87 -7.29
CA LYS A 205 13.89 11.44 -7.37
C LYS A 205 14.28 10.81 -8.72
N SER A 206 13.31 10.22 -9.41
CA SER A 206 13.53 9.49 -10.67
C SER A 206 13.44 10.40 -11.90
N GLY A 207 13.25 11.72 -11.71
CA GLY A 207 13.21 12.69 -12.80
C GLY A 207 11.80 12.98 -13.33
N GLU A 208 10.77 12.47 -12.69
CA GLU A 208 9.38 12.87 -12.95
C GLU A 208 9.22 14.36 -12.61
N ASN A 209 8.30 15.01 -13.29
CA ASN A 209 7.90 16.38 -12.98
C ASN A 209 6.47 16.38 -12.45
N PRO A 210 6.17 17.23 -11.45
CA PRO A 210 4.78 17.41 -11.04
C PRO A 210 3.97 18.02 -12.18
N ASN A 211 2.69 17.64 -12.26
CA ASN A 211 1.77 18.19 -13.25
C ASN A 211 1.47 19.67 -12.99
N VAL A 212 1.33 20.04 -11.70
CA VAL A 212 1.05 21.42 -11.28
C VAL A 212 1.82 21.76 -10.01
N ILE A 213 2.39 22.97 -9.97
CA ILE A 213 2.93 23.58 -8.76
C ILE A 213 2.27 24.95 -8.58
N LEU A 214 1.57 25.12 -7.45
CA LEU A 214 1.04 26.41 -7.00
C LEU A 214 1.91 26.92 -5.85
N ASN A 215 2.70 27.94 -6.09
CA ASN A 215 3.59 28.55 -5.10
C ASN A 215 2.97 29.85 -4.55
N PHE A 216 1.97 29.73 -3.66
CA PHE A 216 1.27 30.88 -3.08
C PHE A 216 1.51 31.04 -1.58
N GLY A 217 2.14 30.04 -0.95
CA GLY A 217 2.36 30.01 0.49
C GLY A 217 3.69 30.62 0.94
N LYS A 218 4.20 30.10 2.03
CA LYS A 218 5.46 30.52 2.63
C LYS A 218 6.67 30.13 1.78
N GLU A 219 7.72 30.94 1.80
CA GLU A 219 9.00 30.63 1.16
C GLU A 219 9.64 29.35 1.71
N LYS A 220 9.45 29.10 3.02
CA LYS A 220 9.92 27.91 3.71
C LYS A 220 8.77 27.08 4.22
N ILE A 221 8.72 25.84 3.75
CA ILE A 221 7.72 24.82 4.07
C ILE A 221 8.17 24.04 5.28
N GLN A 222 7.34 23.95 6.32
CA GLN A 222 7.59 23.13 7.49
C GLN A 222 6.50 22.07 7.69
N SER A 223 5.22 22.42 7.52
CA SER A 223 4.09 21.49 7.66
C SER A 223 3.57 21.07 6.30
N VAL A 224 3.29 19.78 6.14
CA VAL A 224 2.87 19.17 4.88
C VAL A 224 1.69 18.25 5.16
N ALA A 225 0.67 18.29 4.30
CA ALA A 225 -0.39 17.30 4.22
C ALA A 225 -0.34 16.60 2.85
N ILE A 226 -0.63 15.30 2.82
CA ILE A 226 -0.49 14.45 1.63
C ILE A 226 -1.72 13.57 1.47
N ILE A 227 -2.33 13.61 0.30
CA ILE A 227 -3.29 12.62 -0.19
C ILE A 227 -2.98 12.37 -1.67
N SER A 228 -2.57 11.15 -2.02
CA SER A 228 -2.27 10.70 -3.38
C SER A 228 -3.53 10.70 -4.27
N GLY A 229 -3.36 10.52 -5.57
CA GLY A 229 -4.45 10.38 -6.51
C GLY A 229 -5.31 11.62 -6.69
N GLY A 230 -6.62 11.43 -6.86
CA GLY A 230 -7.57 12.48 -7.21
C GLY A 230 -8.15 13.22 -6.01
N ALA A 231 -7.32 13.76 -5.11
CA ALA A 231 -7.74 14.39 -3.85
C ALA A 231 -7.64 15.93 -3.84
N GLY A 232 -7.93 16.58 -4.98
CA GLY A 232 -7.90 18.04 -5.08
C GLY A 232 -8.89 18.74 -4.14
N ASP A 233 -10.05 18.13 -3.88
CA ASP A 233 -11.13 18.71 -3.05
C ASP A 233 -10.74 18.78 -1.58
N GLU A 234 -9.85 17.91 -1.11
CA GLU A 234 -9.35 17.89 0.27
C GLU A 234 -8.38 19.03 0.60
N LEU A 235 -8.03 19.87 -0.40
CA LEU A 235 -7.30 21.13 -0.18
C LEU A 235 -7.97 22.01 0.87
N ALA A 236 -9.31 22.00 0.95
CA ALA A 236 -10.04 22.75 1.96
C ALA A 236 -9.71 22.30 3.39
N GLN A 237 -9.48 21.02 3.60
CA GLN A 237 -9.06 20.47 4.91
C GLN A 237 -7.63 20.91 5.24
N ALA A 238 -6.70 20.88 4.25
CA ALA A 238 -5.34 21.36 4.43
C ALA A 238 -5.27 22.84 4.82
N ILE A 239 -6.14 23.67 4.25
CA ILE A 239 -6.29 25.08 4.60
C ILE A 239 -6.79 25.23 6.05
N SER A 240 -7.81 24.48 6.44
CA SER A 240 -8.42 24.57 7.78
C SER A 240 -7.42 24.17 8.88
N GLU A 241 -6.47 23.29 8.57
CA GLU A 241 -5.42 22.85 9.47
C GLU A 241 -4.13 23.72 9.41
N ASN A 242 -4.15 24.79 8.58
CA ASN A 242 -3.03 25.73 8.42
C ASN A 242 -1.70 25.04 8.05
N VAL A 243 -1.70 24.03 7.22
CA VAL A 243 -0.45 23.45 6.69
C VAL A 243 0.17 24.39 5.65
N ASP A 244 1.51 24.33 5.52
CA ASP A 244 2.24 25.19 4.58
C ASP A 244 2.16 24.68 3.14
N LEU A 245 2.04 23.35 2.97
CA LEU A 245 2.02 22.67 1.67
C LEU A 245 1.01 21.53 1.68
N TYR A 246 0.21 21.45 0.62
CA TYR A 246 -0.62 20.31 0.31
C TYR A 246 -0.04 19.55 -0.90
N ILE A 247 0.06 18.22 -0.82
CA ILE A 247 0.54 17.35 -1.90
C ILE A 247 -0.59 16.39 -2.27
N THR A 248 -0.92 16.33 -3.56
CA THR A 248 -1.92 15.42 -4.12
C THR A 248 -1.48 14.94 -5.51
N GLY A 249 -2.24 14.04 -6.14
CA GLY A 249 -1.98 13.64 -7.53
C GLY A 249 -2.61 14.59 -8.52
N GLU A 250 -3.87 14.99 -8.32
CA GLU A 250 -4.63 15.84 -9.24
C GLU A 250 -5.12 17.12 -8.58
N LEU A 251 -5.32 18.14 -9.40
CA LEU A 251 -5.86 19.44 -8.99
C LEU A 251 -6.81 19.97 -10.05
N GLY A 252 -8.03 20.32 -9.67
CA GLY A 252 -9.00 20.94 -10.55
C GLY A 252 -8.79 22.45 -10.69
N HIS A 253 -9.51 23.07 -11.62
CA HIS A 253 -9.42 24.50 -11.90
C HIS A 253 -9.85 25.36 -10.69
N GLU A 254 -10.85 24.93 -9.98
CA GLU A 254 -11.43 25.63 -8.83
C GLU A 254 -10.46 25.77 -7.65
N GLN A 255 -9.56 24.80 -7.46
CA GLN A 255 -8.57 24.82 -6.39
C GLN A 255 -7.50 25.90 -6.58
N TYR A 256 -7.29 26.41 -7.79
CA TYR A 256 -6.32 27.47 -8.05
C TYR A 256 -6.57 28.74 -7.24
N HIS A 257 -7.80 29.26 -7.29
CA HIS A 257 -8.15 30.47 -6.53
C HIS A 257 -8.22 30.18 -5.04
N LEU A 258 -8.73 29.01 -4.65
CA LEU A 258 -8.77 28.58 -3.25
C LEU A 258 -7.37 28.58 -2.63
N ALA A 259 -6.38 27.99 -3.31
CA ALA A 259 -4.98 27.98 -2.86
C ALA A 259 -4.38 29.40 -2.79
N LYS A 260 -4.62 30.22 -3.82
CA LYS A 260 -4.07 31.56 -3.92
C LYS A 260 -4.58 32.51 -2.83
N GLU A 261 -5.88 32.51 -2.59
CA GLU A 261 -6.54 33.40 -1.62
C GLU A 261 -6.19 33.00 -0.18
N ASN A 262 -6.00 31.70 0.09
CA ASN A 262 -5.60 31.17 1.38
C ASN A 262 -4.06 31.09 1.56
N LYS A 263 -3.28 31.51 0.56
CA LYS A 263 -1.82 31.56 0.61
C LYS A 263 -1.18 30.23 1.02
N ILE A 264 -1.68 29.13 0.46
CA ILE A 264 -1.11 27.78 0.64
C ILE A 264 -0.42 27.34 -0.66
N SER A 265 0.72 26.67 -0.55
CA SER A 265 1.36 26.02 -1.70
C SER A 265 0.77 24.64 -1.94
N VAL A 266 0.70 24.24 -3.23
CA VAL A 266 0.20 22.92 -3.62
C VAL A 266 1.11 22.30 -4.66
N ILE A 267 1.36 20.99 -4.54
CA ILE A 267 1.99 20.16 -5.56
C ILE A 267 0.97 19.11 -6.00
N ALA A 268 0.59 19.11 -7.29
CA ALA A 268 -0.11 18.01 -7.92
C ALA A 268 0.92 17.17 -8.69
N GLY A 269 1.25 16.00 -8.14
CA GLY A 269 2.38 15.17 -8.59
C GLY A 269 2.06 14.24 -9.76
N GLY A 270 0.79 14.18 -10.17
CA GLY A 270 0.23 13.19 -11.09
C GLY A 270 -0.44 12.04 -10.30
N HIS A 271 -1.65 11.67 -10.73
CA HIS A 271 -2.42 10.57 -10.10
C HIS A 271 -1.57 9.30 -10.06
N TYR A 272 -1.20 8.82 -11.22
CA TYR A 272 -0.37 7.61 -11.37
C TYR A 272 0.92 7.69 -10.55
N ASN A 273 1.67 8.79 -10.65
CA ASN A 273 2.98 8.92 -10.03
C ASN A 273 2.91 8.88 -8.49
N THR A 274 1.85 9.46 -7.91
CA THR A 274 1.66 9.47 -6.45
C THR A 274 1.21 8.13 -5.90
N GLU A 275 0.70 7.23 -6.73
CA GLU A 275 0.19 5.92 -6.35
C GLU A 275 1.10 4.73 -6.72
N THR A 276 2.20 4.98 -7.42
CA THR A 276 3.23 3.95 -7.64
C THR A 276 3.94 3.54 -6.35
N VAL A 277 3.90 4.38 -5.33
CA VAL A 277 4.64 4.21 -4.08
C VAL A 277 4.10 3.05 -3.26
N GLY A 278 2.78 3.01 -3.04
CA GLY A 278 2.15 1.97 -2.23
C GLY A 278 2.29 0.58 -2.84
N VAL A 279 2.00 0.44 -4.13
CA VAL A 279 2.15 -0.86 -4.82
C VAL A 279 3.60 -1.34 -4.81
N SER A 280 4.57 -0.43 -4.90
CA SER A 280 6.00 -0.75 -4.80
C SER A 280 6.39 -1.20 -3.40
N LEU A 281 5.89 -0.54 -2.35
CA LEU A 281 6.15 -0.91 -0.97
C LEU A 281 5.52 -2.27 -0.59
N VAL A 282 4.33 -2.58 -1.12
CA VAL A 282 3.72 -3.93 -0.96
C VAL A 282 4.61 -4.98 -1.64
N MET A 283 5.09 -4.71 -2.85
CA MET A 283 6.01 -5.60 -3.56
C MET A 283 7.30 -5.84 -2.76
N GLU A 284 7.93 -4.79 -2.29
CA GLU A 284 9.17 -4.88 -1.49
C GLU A 284 8.96 -5.69 -0.20
N LYS A 285 7.80 -5.49 0.47
CA LYS A 285 7.42 -6.25 1.65
C LYS A 285 7.24 -7.73 1.33
N LEU A 286 6.52 -8.08 0.25
CA LEU A 286 6.32 -9.46 -0.19
C LEU A 286 7.65 -10.16 -0.45
N ILE A 287 8.52 -9.56 -1.27
CA ILE A 287 9.85 -10.11 -1.61
C ILE A 287 10.72 -10.31 -0.37
N LYS A 288 10.64 -9.39 0.59
CA LYS A 288 11.44 -9.45 1.82
C LYS A 288 10.98 -10.54 2.78
N GLU A 289 9.68 -10.83 2.82
CA GLU A 289 9.08 -11.68 3.85
C GLU A 289 8.71 -13.08 3.34
N THR A 290 8.78 -13.32 2.01
CA THR A 290 8.39 -14.58 1.39
C THR A 290 9.39 -14.98 0.30
N ASP A 291 9.20 -16.18 -0.26
CA ASP A 291 9.96 -16.66 -1.43
C ASP A 291 9.22 -16.40 -2.77
N VAL A 292 8.22 -15.51 -2.75
CA VAL A 292 7.45 -15.15 -3.94
C VAL A 292 8.15 -14.00 -4.67
N ASP A 293 8.36 -14.15 -5.98
CA ASP A 293 8.89 -13.09 -6.83
C ASP A 293 7.89 -11.94 -6.98
N GLY A 294 8.37 -10.70 -6.89
CA GLY A 294 7.60 -9.49 -7.16
C GLY A 294 8.16 -8.73 -8.35
N VAL A 295 7.29 -8.27 -9.26
CA VAL A 295 7.69 -7.46 -10.43
C VAL A 295 6.76 -6.27 -10.55
N PHE A 296 7.30 -5.05 -10.48
CA PHE A 296 6.54 -3.85 -10.76
C PHE A 296 6.30 -3.71 -12.27
N ILE A 297 5.06 -3.44 -12.65
CA ILE A 297 4.63 -3.17 -14.03
C ILE A 297 4.32 -1.69 -14.16
N ASP A 298 5.18 -0.99 -14.88
CA ASP A 298 4.98 0.41 -15.21
C ASP A 298 3.99 0.56 -16.38
N ALA A 299 2.89 1.28 -16.17
CA ALA A 299 1.87 1.60 -17.17
C ALA A 299 1.39 3.05 -16.98
N PRO A 300 2.28 4.06 -17.21
CA PRO A 300 2.03 5.44 -16.85
C PRO A 300 0.92 6.07 -17.69
N THR A 301 0.05 6.84 -17.03
CA THR A 301 -1.04 7.59 -17.69
C THR A 301 -0.64 9.02 -18.01
N ASN A 302 0.38 9.56 -17.37
CA ASN A 302 0.78 10.97 -17.39
C ASN A 302 -0.33 11.94 -16.88
N MET A 303 -1.26 11.42 -16.09
CA MET A 303 -2.36 12.17 -15.44
C MET A 303 -2.00 12.52 -14.01
#